data_74a05ffdf8432ed1cad9000b9ba2ab63
#
_entry.id   74a05ffdf8432ed1cad9000b9ba2ab63
#
_cell.length_a   1.000
_cell.length_b   1.000
_cell.length_c   1.000
_cell.angle_alpha   90.00
_cell.angle_beta   90.00
_cell.angle_gamma   90.00
#
_symmetry.space_group_name_H-M   'P 1'
#
loop_
_entity.id
_entity.type
_entity.pdbx_description
1 polymer ?
#
loop_
_entity_poly.entity_id
_entity_poly.type
_entity_poly.pdbx_seq_one_letter_code
_entity_poly.pdbx_strand_id
1 'polypeptide(L)'
;MKESALTSSNRLGGAVISDRIVASLLEELRTGRYARADRLPAEVDLSAELGVSRTVIRDALSEMERAGYVERVRGIGTVVNRAVLSLRSRLDQKLEYYPLIRSFGSYPHADGIQVFPIRAGEELAHDLEIEPGDDVICIKKRILADTTPVIYSIDYLPRALFGSRDYTRIDLSGDIFDVLERECRQQVASNVAHLKASCGDEPIRAAMRLAPGEAMLLLDEICYNRLCHPVMRSLSYYTNFFDFSILRKLL
;
A
#
# COMPACT_ATOMS: atom_id res chain seq x y z
N MET A 1 11.07 -14.98 35.49
CA MET A 1 10.00 -14.74 34.48
C MET A 1 9.68 -13.24 34.29
N LYS A 2 10.63 -12.31 34.47
CA LYS A 2 10.42 -10.86 34.29
C LYS A 2 11.30 -10.21 33.21
N GLU A 3 12.25 -10.94 32.63
CA GLU A 3 13.15 -10.37 31.58
C GLU A 3 12.61 -10.48 30.15
N SER A 4 11.62 -11.35 29.88
CA SER A 4 11.07 -11.55 28.54
C SER A 4 10.11 -10.44 28.09
N ALA A 5 9.48 -9.72 29.03
CA ALA A 5 8.49 -8.69 28.69
C ALA A 5 9.12 -7.32 28.34
N LEU A 6 10.32 -7.03 28.86
CA LEU A 6 11.04 -5.77 28.56
C LEU A 6 11.70 -5.75 27.18
N THR A 7 12.05 -6.93 26.63
CA THR A 7 12.65 -7.05 25.30
C THR A 7 11.65 -6.89 24.17
N SER A 8 10.39 -7.27 24.35
CA SER A 8 9.37 -7.12 23.30
C SER A 8 8.85 -5.67 23.18
N SER A 9 8.70 -4.95 24.29
CA SER A 9 8.30 -3.54 24.27
C SER A 9 9.35 -2.62 23.62
N ASN A 10 10.64 -2.94 23.83
CA ASN A 10 11.75 -2.18 23.25
C ASN A 10 11.91 -2.44 21.75
N ARG A 11 11.54 -3.64 21.25
CA ARG A 11 11.57 -3.97 19.81
C ARG A 11 10.44 -3.29 19.03
N LEU A 12 9.23 -3.20 19.59
CA LEU A 12 8.11 -2.49 18.97
C LEU A 12 8.37 -0.98 18.91
N GLY A 13 8.92 -0.39 19.97
CA GLY A 13 9.34 1.02 19.97
C GLY A 13 10.47 1.30 18.95
N GLY A 14 11.40 0.37 18.80
CA GLY A 14 12.51 0.46 17.84
C GLY A 14 12.05 0.41 16.38
N ALA A 15 11.12 -0.47 16.03
CA ALA A 15 10.56 -0.57 14.68
C ALA A 15 9.83 0.71 14.27
N VAL A 16 8.96 1.26 15.14
CA VAL A 16 8.25 2.52 14.87
C VAL A 16 9.22 3.70 14.70
N ILE A 17 10.35 3.71 15.42
CA ILE A 17 11.37 4.75 15.29
C ILE A 17 12.13 4.56 13.97
N SER A 18 12.48 3.31 13.60
CA SER A 18 13.14 3.00 12.32
C SER A 18 12.31 3.47 11.13
N ASP A 19 11.01 3.17 11.11
CA ASP A 19 10.09 3.60 10.04
C ASP A 19 10.08 5.13 9.87
N ARG A 20 10.08 5.88 10.99
CA ARG A 20 10.16 7.34 10.98
C ARG A 20 11.49 7.85 10.40
N ILE A 21 12.60 7.18 10.74
CA ILE A 21 13.92 7.53 10.20
C ILE A 21 13.97 7.24 8.71
N VAL A 22 13.42 6.10 8.25
CA VAL A 22 13.31 5.78 6.81
C VAL A 22 12.53 6.87 6.08
N ALA A 23 11.35 7.26 6.58
CA ALA A 23 10.54 8.32 5.98
C ALA A 23 11.29 9.66 5.91
N SER A 24 11.95 10.06 7.01
CA SER A 24 12.75 11.28 7.09
C SER A 24 13.93 11.25 6.10
N LEU A 25 14.68 10.15 6.03
CA LEU A 25 15.80 10.03 5.10
C LEU A 25 15.33 10.02 3.64
N LEU A 26 14.19 9.41 3.32
CA LEU A 26 13.61 9.44 1.98
C LEU A 26 13.21 10.86 1.57
N GLU A 27 12.65 11.65 2.47
CA GLU A 27 12.32 13.06 2.23
C GLU A 27 13.60 13.89 1.98
N GLU A 28 14.62 13.73 2.83
CA GLU A 28 15.92 14.39 2.67
C GLU A 28 16.63 14.01 1.36
N LEU A 29 16.47 12.76 0.91
CA LEU A 29 16.99 12.28 -0.37
C LEU A 29 16.21 12.77 -1.58
N ARG A 30 14.90 13.02 -1.45
CA ARG A 30 14.05 13.51 -2.54
C ARG A 30 14.14 15.02 -2.72
N THR A 31 14.02 15.78 -1.66
CA THR A 31 13.83 17.23 -1.68
C THR A 31 14.72 18.01 -0.72
N GLY A 32 15.34 17.33 0.26
CA GLY A 32 16.12 17.94 1.33
C GLY A 32 17.63 18.00 1.06
N ARG A 33 18.41 17.96 2.14
CA ARG A 33 19.89 18.14 2.14
C ARG A 33 20.64 17.17 1.27
N TYR A 34 20.11 15.94 1.13
CA TYR A 34 20.73 14.87 0.34
C TYR A 34 20.16 14.74 -1.07
N ALA A 35 19.35 15.72 -1.54
CA ALA A 35 18.69 15.66 -2.84
C ALA A 35 19.65 15.50 -4.04
N ARG A 36 20.91 15.90 -3.91
CA ARG A 36 21.95 15.78 -4.95
C ARG A 36 23.09 14.86 -4.55
N ALA A 37 23.03 14.22 -3.36
CA ALA A 37 24.12 13.39 -2.88
C ALA A 37 24.08 11.99 -3.52
N ASP A 38 25.23 11.50 -4.00
CA ASP A 38 25.36 10.14 -4.50
C ASP A 38 25.55 9.13 -3.36
N ARG A 39 25.83 9.61 -2.15
CA ARG A 39 26.03 8.79 -0.95
C ARG A 39 25.44 9.47 0.27
N LEU A 40 24.94 8.67 1.20
CA LEU A 40 24.57 9.13 2.55
C LEU A 40 25.83 9.28 3.42
N PRO A 41 25.79 10.13 4.46
CA PRO A 41 26.81 10.16 5.51
C PRO A 41 27.01 8.82 6.19
N ALA A 42 28.12 8.67 6.91
CA ALA A 42 28.38 7.46 7.69
C ALA A 42 27.32 7.25 8.78
N GLU A 43 27.08 5.99 9.20
CA GLU A 43 26.09 5.65 10.24
C GLU A 43 26.31 6.46 11.53
N VAL A 44 27.57 6.75 11.89
CA VAL A 44 27.90 7.54 13.08
C VAL A 44 27.46 8.99 12.95
N ASP A 45 27.62 9.57 11.77
CA ASP A 45 27.26 10.97 11.50
C ASP A 45 25.74 11.11 11.44
N LEU A 46 25.03 10.19 10.75
CA LEU A 46 23.57 10.13 10.73
C LEU A 46 22.98 9.93 12.13
N SER A 47 23.61 9.10 12.96
CA SER A 47 23.21 8.87 14.35
C SER A 47 23.28 10.16 15.17
N ALA A 48 24.39 10.90 15.05
CA ALA A 48 24.58 12.17 15.74
C ALA A 48 23.60 13.25 15.23
N GLU A 49 23.39 13.32 13.92
CA GLU A 49 22.54 14.31 13.27
C GLU A 49 21.06 14.12 13.59
N LEU A 50 20.58 12.86 13.59
CA LEU A 50 19.17 12.52 13.82
C LEU A 50 18.85 12.27 15.31
N GLY A 51 19.87 12.30 16.18
CA GLY A 51 19.69 12.11 17.63
C GLY A 51 19.18 10.72 18.03
N VAL A 52 19.52 9.68 17.24
CA VAL A 52 19.11 8.29 17.50
C VAL A 52 20.32 7.36 17.61
N SER A 53 20.10 6.14 18.12
CA SER A 53 21.18 5.16 18.24
C SER A 53 21.67 4.68 16.86
N ARG A 54 22.94 4.26 16.78
CA ARG A 54 23.51 3.64 15.56
C ARG A 54 22.75 2.38 15.13
N THR A 55 22.16 1.65 16.08
CA THR A 55 21.34 0.47 15.78
C THR A 55 20.10 0.88 14.98
N VAL A 56 19.39 1.93 15.40
CA VAL A 56 18.23 2.47 14.68
C VAL A 56 18.60 2.92 13.27
N ILE A 57 19.74 3.62 13.10
CA ILE A 57 20.23 4.01 11.77
C ILE A 57 20.52 2.78 10.90
N ARG A 58 21.16 1.77 11.46
CA ARG A 58 21.49 0.54 10.73
C ARG A 58 20.24 -0.22 10.29
N ASP A 59 19.23 -0.29 11.15
CA ASP A 59 17.94 -0.92 10.84
C ASP A 59 17.22 -0.15 9.73
N ALA A 60 17.16 1.19 9.82
CA ALA A 60 16.59 2.05 8.79
C ALA A 60 17.33 1.91 7.44
N LEU A 61 18.67 1.94 7.44
CA LEU A 61 19.46 1.75 6.22
C LEU A 61 19.28 0.34 5.64
N SER A 62 19.11 -0.70 6.47
CA SER A 62 18.85 -2.06 6.01
C SER A 62 17.49 -2.18 5.33
N GLU A 63 16.48 -1.46 5.83
CA GLU A 63 15.17 -1.38 5.22
C GLU A 63 15.21 -0.62 3.89
N MET A 64 15.88 0.55 3.85
CA MET A 64 16.08 1.32 2.63
C MET A 64 16.85 0.52 1.56
N GLU A 65 17.85 -0.28 1.98
CA GLU A 65 18.60 -1.16 1.09
C GLU A 65 17.72 -2.30 0.56
N ARG A 66 16.90 -2.92 1.41
CA ARG A 66 15.93 -3.94 0.99
C ARG A 66 14.94 -3.37 -0.03
N ALA A 67 14.44 -2.14 0.22
CA ALA A 67 13.59 -1.42 -0.70
C ALA A 67 14.30 -0.88 -1.95
N GLY A 68 15.66 -0.99 -2.01
CA GLY A 68 16.49 -0.60 -3.16
C GLY A 68 16.77 0.88 -3.30
N TYR A 69 16.44 1.69 -2.31
CA TYR A 69 16.74 3.13 -2.32
C TYR A 69 18.22 3.43 -2.13
N VAL A 70 18.93 2.56 -1.43
CA VAL A 70 20.37 2.65 -1.19
C VAL A 70 21.02 1.27 -1.34
N GLU A 71 22.35 1.27 -1.46
CA GLU A 71 23.19 0.06 -1.45
C GLU A 71 24.40 0.30 -0.55
N ARG A 72 24.66 -0.61 0.40
CA ARG A 72 25.83 -0.51 1.30
C ARG A 72 27.00 -1.26 0.72
N VAL A 73 27.97 -0.51 0.21
CA VAL A 73 29.15 -1.06 -0.46
C VAL A 73 30.37 -0.94 0.45
N ARG A 74 31.02 -2.08 0.75
CA ARG A 74 32.20 -2.11 1.60
C ARG A 74 33.31 -1.21 1.04
N GLY A 75 33.85 -0.31 1.88
CA GLY A 75 34.90 0.63 1.52
C GLY A 75 34.45 1.84 0.72
N ILE A 76 33.18 1.86 0.29
CA ILE A 76 32.59 2.99 -0.47
C ILE A 76 31.59 3.77 0.38
N GLY A 77 30.80 3.06 1.21
CA GLY A 77 29.72 3.64 2.02
C GLY A 77 28.33 3.31 1.50
N THR A 78 27.35 4.09 1.91
CA THR A 78 25.93 3.93 1.52
C THR A 78 25.65 4.74 0.25
N VAL A 79 25.59 4.07 -0.89
CA VAL A 79 25.36 4.65 -2.21
C VAL A 79 23.86 4.83 -2.44
N VAL A 80 23.45 5.95 -3.02
CA VAL A 80 22.04 6.29 -3.28
C VAL A 80 21.62 5.85 -4.68
N ASN A 81 20.53 5.08 -4.77
CA ASN A 81 19.94 4.69 -6.05
C ASN A 81 18.92 5.73 -6.53
N ARG A 82 19.40 6.71 -7.30
CA ARG A 82 18.57 7.80 -7.81
C ARG A 82 17.44 7.33 -8.74
N ALA A 83 17.67 6.29 -9.52
CA ALA A 83 16.67 5.74 -10.42
C ALA A 83 15.47 5.21 -9.63
N VAL A 84 15.70 4.52 -8.51
CA VAL A 84 14.62 4.00 -7.66
C VAL A 84 13.93 5.10 -6.87
N LEU A 85 14.65 6.13 -6.41
CA LEU A 85 14.08 7.27 -5.72
C LEU A 85 13.14 8.11 -6.60
N SER A 86 13.35 8.12 -7.91
CA SER A 86 12.50 8.84 -8.86
C SER A 86 11.18 8.12 -9.20
N LEU A 87 11.05 6.84 -8.87
CA LEU A 87 9.83 6.08 -9.13
C LEU A 87 8.69 6.57 -8.23
N ARG A 88 7.52 6.88 -8.83
CA ARG A 88 6.35 7.41 -8.11
C ARG A 88 5.36 6.31 -7.72
N SER A 89 5.30 5.23 -8.50
CA SER A 89 4.32 4.16 -8.34
C SER A 89 4.97 2.80 -8.49
N ARG A 90 5.38 2.22 -7.37
CA ARG A 90 6.03 0.91 -7.31
C ARG A 90 5.02 -0.15 -6.89
N LEU A 91 4.77 -1.13 -7.77
CA LEU A 91 3.86 -2.25 -7.50
C LEU A 91 4.40 -3.23 -6.45
N ASP A 92 5.70 -3.20 -6.17
CA ASP A 92 6.34 -4.01 -5.11
C ASP A 92 6.27 -3.35 -3.72
N GLN A 93 5.54 -2.25 -3.60
CA GLN A 93 5.26 -1.55 -2.34
C GLN A 93 3.75 -1.35 -2.18
N LYS A 94 3.29 -1.20 -0.92
CA LYS A 94 1.88 -0.90 -0.64
C LYS A 94 1.47 0.37 -1.36
N LEU A 95 0.42 0.27 -2.18
CA LEU A 95 -0.20 1.39 -2.89
C LEU A 95 -1.54 1.73 -2.24
N GLU A 96 -1.59 2.87 -1.57
CA GLU A 96 -2.85 3.49 -1.15
C GLU A 96 -3.28 4.49 -2.23
N TYR A 97 -4.54 4.44 -2.64
CA TYR A 97 -5.02 5.22 -3.80
C TYR A 97 -4.79 6.72 -3.64
N TYR A 98 -5.12 7.27 -2.47
CA TYR A 98 -5.05 8.71 -2.24
C TYR A 98 -3.62 9.24 -2.16
N PRO A 99 -2.71 8.64 -1.39
CA PRO A 99 -1.30 9.00 -1.42
C PRO A 99 -0.67 8.84 -2.81
N LEU A 100 -1.03 7.77 -3.54
CA LEU A 100 -0.56 7.53 -4.90
C LEU A 100 -0.95 8.69 -5.83
N ILE A 101 -2.24 9.06 -5.88
CA ILE A 101 -2.73 10.16 -6.74
C ILE A 101 -2.07 11.48 -6.37
N ARG A 102 -1.90 11.78 -5.07
CA ARG A 102 -1.20 12.99 -4.61
C ARG A 102 0.26 13.02 -5.07
N SER A 103 0.93 11.87 -5.17
CA SER A 103 2.31 11.80 -5.68
C SER A 103 2.44 12.22 -7.14
N PHE A 104 1.34 12.17 -7.90
CA PHE A 104 1.25 12.68 -9.28
C PHE A 104 0.83 14.16 -9.36
N GLY A 105 0.60 14.82 -8.21
CA GLY A 105 0.27 16.24 -8.13
C GLY A 105 -1.22 16.55 -8.28
N SER A 106 -2.10 15.54 -8.24
CA SER A 106 -3.56 15.68 -8.35
C SER A 106 -4.26 15.51 -7.02
N TYR A 107 -5.47 16.04 -6.91
CA TYR A 107 -6.32 15.90 -5.73
C TYR A 107 -7.20 14.65 -5.86
N PRO A 108 -7.08 13.66 -4.94
CA PRO A 108 -7.87 12.44 -4.99
C PRO A 108 -9.23 12.64 -4.32
N HIS A 109 -10.27 12.06 -4.90
CA HIS A 109 -11.57 11.87 -4.24
C HIS A 109 -12.29 10.67 -4.83
N ALA A 110 -13.28 10.13 -4.13
CA ALA A 110 -14.11 9.04 -4.61
C ALA A 110 -15.54 9.52 -4.92
N ASP A 111 -16.14 8.93 -5.94
CA ASP A 111 -17.55 9.08 -6.28
C ASP A 111 -18.18 7.75 -6.75
N GLY A 112 -19.48 7.76 -7.04
CA GLY A 112 -20.17 6.59 -7.56
C GLY A 112 -20.14 5.39 -6.60
N ILE A 113 -20.06 5.64 -5.29
CA ILE A 113 -19.93 4.61 -4.27
C ILE A 113 -21.20 3.80 -4.20
N GLN A 114 -21.10 2.48 -4.35
CA GLN A 114 -22.16 1.51 -4.21
C GLN A 114 -21.76 0.48 -3.17
N VAL A 115 -22.64 0.19 -2.22
CA VAL A 115 -22.42 -0.78 -1.15
C VAL A 115 -23.62 -1.69 -1.06
N PHE A 116 -23.41 -2.98 -1.23
CA PHE A 116 -24.49 -3.96 -1.18
C PHE A 116 -23.99 -5.32 -0.72
N PRO A 117 -24.84 -6.12 -0.04
CA PRO A 117 -24.52 -7.48 0.33
C PRO A 117 -24.61 -8.41 -0.88
N ILE A 118 -23.72 -9.39 -0.92
CA ILE A 118 -23.77 -10.52 -1.84
C ILE A 118 -23.60 -11.82 -1.07
N ARG A 119 -23.91 -12.96 -1.70
CA ARG A 119 -23.54 -14.29 -1.21
C ARG A 119 -22.23 -14.71 -1.87
N ALA A 120 -21.29 -15.23 -1.08
CA ALA A 120 -20.03 -15.75 -1.59
C ALA A 120 -20.28 -16.97 -2.49
N GLY A 121 -19.84 -16.87 -3.75
CA GLY A 121 -19.70 -18.06 -4.59
C GLY A 121 -18.46 -18.87 -4.21
N GLU A 122 -18.28 -20.05 -4.79
CA GLU A 122 -17.18 -20.98 -4.45
C GLU A 122 -15.79 -20.33 -4.51
N GLU A 123 -15.50 -19.56 -5.60
CA GLU A 123 -14.20 -18.89 -5.79
C GLU A 123 -13.96 -17.83 -4.70
N LEU A 124 -14.92 -16.94 -4.48
CA LEU A 124 -14.80 -15.87 -3.49
C LEU A 124 -14.74 -16.43 -2.06
N ALA A 125 -15.48 -17.47 -1.78
CA ALA A 125 -15.47 -18.16 -0.49
C ALA A 125 -14.08 -18.78 -0.23
N HIS A 126 -13.50 -19.44 -1.24
CA HIS A 126 -12.15 -19.99 -1.16
C HIS A 126 -11.12 -18.89 -0.90
N ASP A 127 -11.15 -17.79 -1.64
CA ASP A 127 -10.19 -16.69 -1.53
C ASP A 127 -10.26 -15.97 -0.19
N LEU A 128 -11.44 -15.91 0.43
CA LEU A 128 -11.68 -15.25 1.72
C LEU A 128 -11.66 -16.22 2.90
N GLU A 129 -11.43 -17.53 2.67
CA GLU A 129 -11.46 -18.59 3.69
C GLU A 129 -12.77 -18.56 4.51
N ILE A 130 -13.91 -18.42 3.80
CA ILE A 130 -15.27 -18.46 4.36
C ILE A 130 -16.08 -19.57 3.68
N GLU A 131 -17.31 -19.85 4.17
CA GLU A 131 -18.16 -20.87 3.55
C GLU A 131 -18.86 -20.31 2.29
N PRO A 132 -19.07 -21.14 1.26
CA PRO A 132 -19.93 -20.77 0.14
C PRO A 132 -21.34 -20.42 0.64
N GLY A 133 -21.84 -19.26 0.21
CA GLY A 133 -23.12 -18.72 0.69
C GLY A 133 -23.03 -17.77 1.89
N ASP A 134 -21.86 -17.58 2.46
CA ASP A 134 -21.66 -16.55 3.49
C ASP A 134 -21.90 -15.14 2.96
N ASP A 135 -22.30 -14.24 3.86
CA ASP A 135 -22.52 -12.84 3.52
C ASP A 135 -21.20 -12.09 3.32
N VAL A 136 -21.08 -11.44 2.19
CA VAL A 136 -19.96 -10.56 1.80
C VAL A 136 -20.50 -9.19 1.46
N ILE A 137 -19.83 -8.14 1.89
CA ILE A 137 -20.11 -6.77 1.50
C ILE A 137 -19.29 -6.43 0.26
N CYS A 138 -19.97 -6.13 -0.83
CA CYS A 138 -19.35 -5.63 -2.05
C CYS A 138 -19.39 -4.10 -2.04
N ILE A 139 -18.23 -3.47 -2.20
CA ILE A 139 -18.06 -2.03 -2.27
C ILE A 139 -17.48 -1.72 -3.65
N LYS A 140 -18.20 -0.94 -4.44
CA LYS A 140 -17.71 -0.42 -5.71
C LYS A 140 -17.55 1.08 -5.60
N LYS A 141 -16.44 1.61 -6.08
CA LYS A 141 -16.22 3.05 -6.13
C LYS A 141 -15.29 3.44 -7.27
N ARG A 142 -15.48 4.65 -7.75
CA ARG A 142 -14.61 5.29 -8.70
C ARG A 142 -13.73 6.31 -7.98
N ILE A 143 -12.44 6.29 -8.22
CA ILE A 143 -11.49 7.24 -7.65
C ILE A 143 -10.98 8.13 -8.77
N LEU A 144 -11.00 9.43 -8.51
CA LEU A 144 -10.64 10.47 -9.45
C LEU A 144 -9.34 11.17 -9.01
N ALA A 145 -8.56 11.57 -10.01
CA ALA A 145 -7.50 12.55 -9.90
C ALA A 145 -8.07 13.87 -10.46
N ASP A 146 -8.34 14.83 -9.59
CA ASP A 146 -9.11 16.05 -9.91
C ASP A 146 -10.50 15.67 -10.50
N THR A 147 -10.71 15.85 -11.79
CA THR A 147 -11.97 15.50 -12.48
C THR A 147 -11.89 14.24 -13.34
N THR A 148 -10.70 13.61 -13.40
CA THR A 148 -10.43 12.48 -14.27
C THR A 148 -10.57 11.16 -13.50
N PRO A 149 -11.43 10.22 -13.90
CA PRO A 149 -11.45 8.88 -13.35
C PRO A 149 -10.13 8.17 -13.62
N VAL A 150 -9.49 7.66 -12.57
CA VAL A 150 -8.17 7.01 -12.71
C VAL A 150 -8.11 5.60 -12.13
N ILE A 151 -9.00 5.28 -11.16
CA ILE A 151 -9.12 3.93 -10.59
C ILE A 151 -10.61 3.58 -10.45
N TYR A 152 -10.95 2.33 -10.77
CA TYR A 152 -12.23 1.71 -10.40
C TYR A 152 -11.93 0.55 -9.46
N SER A 153 -12.49 0.58 -8.25
CA SER A 153 -12.27 -0.43 -7.22
C SER A 153 -13.54 -1.23 -6.96
N ILE A 154 -13.38 -2.53 -6.82
CA ILE A 154 -14.42 -3.46 -6.35
C ILE A 154 -13.80 -4.24 -5.21
N ASP A 155 -14.28 -3.98 -3.98
CA ASP A 155 -13.76 -4.59 -2.77
C ASP A 155 -14.80 -5.55 -2.19
N TYR A 156 -14.38 -6.76 -1.82
CA TYR A 156 -15.22 -7.82 -1.22
C TYR A 156 -14.72 -8.09 0.20
N LEU A 157 -15.56 -7.78 1.19
CA LEU A 157 -15.23 -7.93 2.60
C LEU A 157 -16.20 -8.91 3.27
N PRO A 158 -15.73 -9.96 3.97
CA PRO A 158 -16.60 -10.80 4.77
C PRO A 158 -17.47 -9.96 5.72
N ARG A 159 -18.80 -10.14 5.67
CA ARG A 159 -19.72 -9.39 6.54
C ARG A 159 -19.40 -9.58 8.03
N ALA A 160 -18.87 -10.75 8.39
CA ALA A 160 -18.49 -11.07 9.75
C ALA A 160 -17.44 -10.12 10.35
N LEU A 161 -16.58 -9.49 9.53
CA LEU A 161 -15.57 -8.53 9.99
C LEU A 161 -16.19 -7.29 10.65
N PHE A 162 -17.40 -6.92 10.26
CA PHE A 162 -18.11 -5.76 10.80
C PHE A 162 -18.79 -6.07 12.15
N GLY A 163 -18.89 -7.33 12.56
CA GLY A 163 -19.58 -7.74 13.78
C GLY A 163 -21.03 -7.24 13.81
N SER A 164 -21.41 -6.54 14.88
CA SER A 164 -22.75 -5.94 15.04
C SER A 164 -22.88 -4.54 14.38
N ARG A 165 -21.83 -4.01 13.76
CA ARG A 165 -21.89 -2.68 13.14
C ARG A 165 -22.74 -2.68 11.89
N ASP A 166 -23.46 -1.59 11.71
CA ASP A 166 -24.22 -1.32 10.50
C ASP A 166 -23.31 -0.70 9.45
N TYR A 167 -22.84 -1.53 8.51
CA TYR A 167 -21.93 -1.09 7.43
C TYR A 167 -22.54 -0.05 6.51
N THR A 168 -23.90 0.11 6.47
CA THR A 168 -24.56 1.10 5.63
C THR A 168 -24.39 2.53 6.14
N ARG A 169 -23.93 2.69 7.39
CA ARG A 169 -23.65 3.98 8.03
C ARG A 169 -22.17 4.33 8.08
N ILE A 170 -21.31 3.48 7.54
CA ILE A 170 -19.86 3.71 7.51
C ILE A 170 -19.54 4.58 6.30
N ASP A 171 -18.71 5.60 6.50
CA ASP A 171 -18.13 6.36 5.40
C ASP A 171 -17.07 5.53 4.68
N LEU A 172 -17.39 5.13 3.45
CA LEU A 172 -16.56 4.31 2.58
C LEU A 172 -15.90 5.14 1.45
N SER A 173 -15.98 6.46 1.52
CA SER A 173 -15.37 7.37 0.53
C SER A 173 -13.84 7.41 0.64
N GLY A 174 -13.30 7.14 1.81
CA GLY A 174 -11.87 7.14 2.09
C GLY A 174 -11.15 5.87 1.60
N ASP A 175 -9.93 5.72 2.08
CA ASP A 175 -9.11 4.53 1.80
C ASP A 175 -9.70 3.30 2.50
N ILE A 176 -9.79 2.18 1.79
CA ILE A 176 -10.42 0.97 2.31
C ILE A 176 -9.62 0.34 3.45
N PHE A 177 -8.29 0.52 3.46
CA PHE A 177 -7.46 0.01 4.53
C PHE A 177 -7.70 0.74 5.85
N ASP A 178 -7.97 2.06 5.80
CA ASP A 178 -8.38 2.85 6.97
C ASP A 178 -9.74 2.38 7.50
N VAL A 179 -10.66 2.04 6.61
CA VAL A 179 -11.97 1.49 6.99
C VAL A 179 -11.81 0.13 7.69
N LEU A 180 -11.00 -0.76 7.14
CA LEU A 180 -10.70 -2.07 7.76
C LEU A 180 -10.10 -1.90 9.16
N GLU A 181 -9.17 -0.96 9.34
CA GLU A 181 -8.54 -0.74 10.64
C GLU A 181 -9.51 -0.14 11.66
N ARG A 182 -10.23 0.93 11.30
CA ARG A 182 -11.11 1.65 12.22
C ARG A 182 -12.41 0.87 12.54
N GLU A 183 -13.02 0.30 11.51
CA GLU A 183 -14.35 -0.28 11.63
C GLU A 183 -14.34 -1.79 11.87
N CYS A 184 -13.37 -2.50 11.28
CA CYS A 184 -13.28 -3.95 11.39
C CYS A 184 -12.17 -4.41 12.34
N ARG A 185 -11.32 -3.50 12.84
CA ARG A 185 -10.13 -3.79 13.65
C ARG A 185 -9.17 -4.75 12.94
N GLN A 186 -9.12 -4.67 11.61
CA GLN A 186 -8.26 -5.47 10.77
C GLN A 186 -7.17 -4.57 10.17
N GLN A 187 -5.92 -4.88 10.46
CA GLN A 187 -4.78 -4.22 9.83
C GLN A 187 -4.25 -5.10 8.71
N VAL A 188 -4.31 -4.60 7.48
CA VAL A 188 -3.72 -5.27 6.32
C VAL A 188 -2.19 -5.22 6.45
N ALA A 189 -1.56 -6.39 6.44
CA ALA A 189 -0.11 -6.54 6.55
C ALA A 189 0.56 -6.87 5.23
N SER A 190 -0.13 -7.61 4.35
CA SER A 190 0.36 -7.99 3.03
C SER A 190 -0.79 -8.22 2.07
N ASN A 191 -0.49 -8.22 0.78
CA ASN A 191 -1.41 -8.67 -0.26
C ASN A 191 -0.66 -9.51 -1.30
N VAL A 192 -1.40 -10.41 -1.93
CA VAL A 192 -0.96 -11.12 -3.13
C VAL A 192 -1.74 -10.55 -4.30
N ALA A 193 -1.06 -9.99 -5.28
CA ALA A 193 -1.65 -9.34 -6.44
C ALA A 193 -1.33 -10.10 -7.72
N HIS A 194 -2.35 -10.40 -8.50
CA HIS A 194 -2.24 -10.87 -9.88
C HIS A 194 -2.45 -9.70 -10.83
N LEU A 195 -1.43 -9.42 -11.66
CA LEU A 195 -1.45 -8.32 -12.60
C LEU A 195 -1.98 -8.81 -13.95
N LYS A 196 -3.03 -8.15 -14.45
CA LYS A 196 -3.70 -8.51 -15.71
C LYS A 196 -3.94 -7.25 -16.54
N ALA A 197 -3.86 -7.36 -17.86
CA ALA A 197 -4.41 -6.35 -18.75
C ALA A 197 -5.93 -6.57 -18.90
N SER A 198 -6.73 -5.51 -18.80
CA SER A 198 -8.18 -5.59 -18.92
C SER A 198 -8.73 -4.39 -19.67
N CYS A 199 -9.72 -4.60 -20.51
CA CYS A 199 -10.50 -3.52 -21.08
C CYS A 199 -11.72 -3.15 -20.20
N GLY A 200 -11.97 -3.88 -19.13
CA GLY A 200 -13.19 -3.75 -18.32
C GLY A 200 -14.44 -4.22 -19.07
N ASP A 201 -15.50 -4.47 -18.33
CA ASP A 201 -16.85 -4.63 -18.90
C ASP A 201 -17.49 -3.26 -19.18
N GLU A 202 -18.67 -3.26 -19.84
CA GLU A 202 -19.34 -2.01 -20.22
C GLU A 202 -19.63 -1.09 -19.03
N PRO A 203 -20.12 -1.55 -17.86
CA PRO A 203 -20.32 -0.70 -16.68
C PRO A 203 -19.04 -0.01 -16.19
N ILE A 204 -17.91 -0.75 -16.17
CA ILE A 204 -16.61 -0.20 -15.73
C ILE A 204 -16.12 0.82 -16.76
N ARG A 205 -16.19 0.49 -18.06
CA ARG A 205 -15.79 1.38 -19.15
C ARG A 205 -16.56 2.70 -19.13
N ALA A 206 -17.89 2.62 -18.98
CA ALA A 206 -18.75 3.79 -18.89
C ALA A 206 -18.42 4.63 -17.66
N ALA A 207 -18.25 3.99 -16.48
CA ALA A 207 -17.85 4.66 -15.25
C ALA A 207 -16.50 5.37 -15.39
N MET A 208 -15.54 4.75 -16.04
CA MET A 208 -14.18 5.27 -16.24
C MET A 208 -14.04 6.21 -17.45
N ARG A 209 -15.11 6.39 -18.24
CA ARG A 209 -15.16 7.23 -19.46
C ARG A 209 -14.09 6.81 -20.49
N LEU A 210 -13.87 5.50 -20.64
CA LEU A 210 -12.85 4.96 -21.52
C LEU A 210 -13.32 4.89 -22.99
N ALA A 211 -12.41 5.20 -23.90
CA ALA A 211 -12.61 4.98 -25.31
C ALA A 211 -12.64 3.46 -25.66
N PRO A 212 -13.32 3.03 -26.76
CA PRO A 212 -13.27 1.65 -27.19
C PRO A 212 -11.83 1.14 -27.37
N GLY A 213 -11.53 -0.03 -26.78
CA GLY A 213 -10.19 -0.64 -26.87
C GLY A 213 -9.14 -0.08 -25.92
N GLU A 214 -9.45 0.94 -25.15
CA GLU A 214 -8.54 1.44 -24.11
C GLU A 214 -8.39 0.40 -23.00
N ALA A 215 -7.14 0.02 -22.71
CA ALA A 215 -6.80 -0.99 -21.72
C ALA A 215 -6.46 -0.33 -20.35
N MET A 216 -6.74 -1.07 -19.30
CA MET A 216 -6.37 -0.77 -17.92
C MET A 216 -5.46 -1.87 -17.38
N LEU A 217 -4.66 -1.53 -16.38
CA LEU A 217 -4.02 -2.51 -15.53
C LEU A 217 -5.03 -2.95 -14.45
N LEU A 218 -5.33 -4.24 -14.40
CA LEU A 218 -6.12 -4.83 -13.33
C LEU A 218 -5.17 -5.48 -12.32
N LEU A 219 -5.30 -5.08 -11.06
CA LEU A 219 -4.76 -5.80 -9.91
C LEU A 219 -5.92 -6.59 -9.28
N ASP A 220 -5.80 -7.92 -9.29
CA ASP A 220 -6.71 -8.84 -8.61
C ASP A 220 -5.98 -9.32 -7.35
N GLU A 221 -6.42 -8.86 -6.18
CA GLU A 221 -5.63 -8.91 -4.96
C GLU A 221 -6.40 -9.60 -3.83
N ILE A 222 -5.69 -10.42 -3.05
CA ILE A 222 -6.16 -10.90 -1.75
C ILE A 222 -5.30 -10.23 -0.68
N CYS A 223 -5.96 -9.55 0.25
CA CYS A 223 -5.32 -8.82 1.34
C CYS A 223 -5.38 -9.62 2.63
N TYR A 224 -4.25 -9.73 3.32
CA TYR A 224 -4.06 -10.52 4.52
C TYR A 224 -3.74 -9.65 5.73
N ASN A 225 -4.26 -10.02 6.90
CA ASN A 225 -3.89 -9.40 8.16
C ASN A 225 -2.55 -9.96 8.69
N ARG A 226 -2.11 -9.48 9.86
CA ARG A 226 -0.83 -9.92 10.49
C ARG A 226 -0.80 -11.40 10.90
N LEU A 227 -1.96 -12.06 10.98
CA LEU A 227 -2.08 -13.48 11.25
C LEU A 227 -2.19 -14.33 9.98
N CYS A 228 -1.94 -13.70 8.80
CA CYS A 228 -2.06 -14.31 7.48
C CYS A 228 -3.47 -14.80 7.13
N HIS A 229 -4.53 -14.28 7.78
CA HIS A 229 -5.91 -14.54 7.37
C HIS A 229 -6.36 -13.52 6.31
N PRO A 230 -7.07 -13.95 5.25
CA PRO A 230 -7.61 -13.04 4.26
C PRO A 230 -8.72 -12.18 4.88
N VAL A 231 -8.68 -10.89 4.59
CA VAL A 231 -9.65 -9.91 5.11
C VAL A 231 -10.40 -9.19 4.00
N MET A 232 -9.89 -9.24 2.78
CA MET A 232 -10.50 -8.60 1.62
C MET A 232 -9.96 -9.22 0.33
N ARG A 233 -10.85 -9.39 -0.68
CA ARG A 233 -10.44 -9.50 -2.08
C ARG A 233 -10.76 -8.18 -2.77
N SER A 234 -9.84 -7.67 -3.58
CA SER A 234 -9.99 -6.40 -4.30
C SER A 234 -9.68 -6.56 -5.78
N LEU A 235 -10.51 -5.95 -6.62
CA LEU A 235 -10.26 -5.78 -8.05
C LEU A 235 -10.07 -4.29 -8.32
N SER A 236 -8.85 -3.89 -8.64
CA SER A 236 -8.49 -2.49 -8.87
C SER A 236 -8.07 -2.27 -10.32
N TYR A 237 -8.88 -1.51 -11.05
CA TYR A 237 -8.65 -1.17 -12.46
C TYR A 237 -8.01 0.21 -12.54
N TYR A 238 -6.75 0.26 -12.98
CA TYR A 238 -5.97 1.50 -13.12
C TYR A 238 -5.89 1.91 -14.58
N THR A 239 -6.16 3.19 -14.86
CA THR A 239 -5.96 3.74 -16.20
C THR A 239 -4.47 4.03 -16.46
N ASN A 240 -4.14 4.44 -17.67
CA ASN A 240 -2.80 4.88 -18.08
C ASN A 240 -2.36 6.23 -17.44
N PHE A 241 -3.15 6.77 -16.52
CA PHE A 241 -2.72 7.90 -15.69
C PHE A 241 -1.47 7.58 -14.85
N PHE A 242 -1.32 6.31 -14.47
CA PHE A 242 -0.20 5.84 -13.65
C PHE A 242 0.90 5.20 -14.49
N ASP A 243 2.15 5.57 -14.22
CA ASP A 243 3.34 4.90 -14.75
C ASP A 243 3.89 3.93 -13.71
N PHE A 244 3.38 2.69 -13.73
CA PHE A 244 3.75 1.67 -12.77
C PHE A 244 5.13 1.05 -13.04
N SER A 245 5.88 0.84 -11.97
CA SER A 245 7.20 0.25 -11.98
C SER A 245 7.32 -0.92 -10.99
N ILE A 246 8.22 -1.85 -11.25
CA ILE A 246 8.60 -2.92 -10.33
C ILE A 246 10.12 -2.92 -10.22
N LEU A 247 10.64 -2.84 -9.00
CA LEU A 247 12.06 -3.06 -8.77
C LEU A 247 12.36 -4.57 -8.71
N ARG A 248 13.20 -5.06 -9.65
CA ARG A 248 13.69 -6.43 -9.64
C ARG A 248 15.16 -6.43 -9.28
N LYS A 249 15.50 -6.92 -8.06
CA LYS A 249 16.88 -7.14 -7.67
C LYS A 249 17.38 -8.48 -8.24
N LEU A 250 18.58 -8.48 -8.81
CA LEU A 250 19.28 -9.70 -9.18
C LEU A 250 20.06 -10.16 -7.93
N LEU A 251 19.79 -11.38 -7.48
CA LEU A 251 20.49 -12.04 -6.38
C LEU A 251 21.84 -12.57 -6.86
#